data_425711d29174d435214fd3370d4c2777
#
_entry.id   425711d29174d435214fd3370d4c2777
#
_cell.length_a   1.000
_cell.length_b   1.000
_cell.length_c   1.000
_cell.angle_alpha   90.00
_cell.angle_beta   90.00
_cell.angle_gamma   90.00
#
_symmetry.space_group_name_H-M   'P 1'
#
loop_
_entity.id
_entity.type
_entity.pdbx_description
1 polymer ?
#
loop_
_entity_poly.entity_id
_entity_poly.type
_entity_poly.pdbx_seq_one_letter_code
_entity_poly.pdbx_strand_id
1 'polypeptide(L)'
;MNLAVRMRGIGKSFGAVRALDVVNLEVEAGTIHALVGENGAGKTTLMRILYGATHATDGTFEVKGQLAKFRNSAAAIRSGIGMVSQHYSIIPDLTCLDNLMLGAEPGWTINQRAAEQRATALATRMGFEFDWSAEASTLSPAGAQKLEILKLLWRKAEIMILDEPTAMLSPADSDALYASLKQLVAEGATVIVVTHRLPEVMQHCRDVTVLRGGKFIAAKPVSETSPSELAELIVGHSMPPPRVRSVPDNAEDLLRVVNLTVAG
;
A
#
# COMPACT_ATOMS: atom_id res chain seq x y z
N MET A 1 17.09 12.21 -12.81
CA MET A 1 15.91 11.51 -12.27
C MET A 1 15.26 12.41 -11.23
N ASN A 2 13.95 12.63 -11.31
CA ASN A 2 13.20 13.40 -10.33
C ASN A 2 12.67 12.43 -9.26
N LEU A 3 13.29 12.39 -8.09
CA LEU A 3 12.90 11.49 -7.01
C LEU A 3 11.85 12.15 -6.11
N ALA A 4 10.73 11.46 -5.90
CA ALA A 4 9.73 11.85 -4.90
C ALA A 4 10.22 11.55 -3.48
N VAL A 5 10.91 10.41 -3.30
CA VAL A 5 11.47 9.97 -2.01
C VAL A 5 12.86 9.41 -2.22
N ARG A 6 13.78 9.76 -1.33
CA ARG A 6 15.09 9.15 -1.22
C ARG A 6 15.40 8.90 0.25
N MET A 7 15.60 7.64 0.63
CA MET A 7 15.99 7.24 1.97
C MET A 7 17.38 6.60 1.91
N ARG A 8 18.28 7.01 2.81
CA ARG A 8 19.69 6.56 2.81
C ARG A 8 20.11 6.07 4.19
N GLY A 9 20.60 4.84 4.23
CA GLY A 9 21.16 4.23 5.42
C GLY A 9 20.18 4.14 6.58
N ILE A 10 18.88 3.98 6.29
CA ILE A 10 17.86 3.97 7.33
C ILE A 10 18.03 2.75 8.23
N GLY A 11 18.23 3.04 9.51
CA GLY A 11 18.24 2.08 10.59
C GLY A 11 17.10 2.30 11.57
N LYS A 12 16.56 1.19 12.13
CA LYS A 12 15.55 1.26 13.19
C LYS A 12 15.73 0.13 14.17
N SER A 13 15.87 0.48 15.45
CA SER A 13 15.87 -0.46 16.55
C SER A 13 14.65 -0.25 17.46
N PHE A 14 14.09 -1.33 17.96
CA PHE A 14 13.08 -1.38 19.01
C PHE A 14 13.66 -2.22 20.17
N GLY A 15 14.19 -1.55 21.19
CA GLY A 15 14.97 -2.22 22.23
C GLY A 15 16.15 -2.98 21.61
N ALA A 16 16.24 -4.28 21.86
CA ALA A 16 17.30 -5.15 21.34
C ALA A 16 17.08 -5.61 19.88
N VAL A 17 15.89 -5.37 19.30
CA VAL A 17 15.57 -5.85 17.96
C VAL A 17 15.91 -4.78 16.92
N ARG A 18 16.82 -5.10 16.00
CA ARG A 18 17.14 -4.27 14.83
C ARG A 18 16.16 -4.60 13.71
N ALA A 19 15.11 -3.77 13.57
CA ALA A 19 14.07 -3.97 12.58
C ALA A 19 14.48 -3.50 11.17
N LEU A 20 15.35 -2.49 11.07
CA LEU A 20 15.95 -2.03 9.80
C LEU A 20 17.46 -1.82 10.02
N ASP A 21 18.25 -2.26 9.06
CA ASP A 21 19.71 -2.18 9.08
C ASP A 21 20.24 -1.68 7.74
N VAL A 22 20.62 -0.39 7.70
CA VAL A 22 21.17 0.31 6.52
C VAL A 22 20.31 0.16 5.26
N VAL A 23 19.01 0.46 5.38
CA VAL A 23 18.07 0.36 4.25
C VAL A 23 18.13 1.62 3.40
N ASN A 24 18.19 1.42 2.07
CA ASN A 24 18.06 2.47 1.07
C ASN A 24 16.76 2.27 0.29
N LEU A 25 16.12 3.38 -0.07
CA LEU A 25 14.93 3.40 -0.93
C LEU A 25 14.97 4.66 -1.80
N GLU A 26 14.82 4.51 -3.10
CA GLU A 26 14.64 5.61 -4.04
C GLU A 26 13.34 5.37 -4.81
N VAL A 27 12.47 6.38 -4.84
CA VAL A 27 11.18 6.34 -5.53
C VAL A 27 11.10 7.47 -6.52
N GLU A 28 10.93 7.14 -7.79
CA GLU A 28 10.79 8.14 -8.85
C GLU A 28 9.42 8.79 -8.81
N ALA A 29 9.38 10.11 -9.01
CA ALA A 29 8.14 10.88 -9.02
C ALA A 29 7.23 10.47 -10.19
N GLY A 30 5.92 10.40 -9.96
CA GLY A 30 4.95 10.03 -10.98
C GLY A 30 5.02 8.56 -11.38
N THR A 31 5.31 7.67 -10.43
CA THR A 31 5.36 6.21 -10.68
C THR A 31 4.62 5.42 -9.62
N ILE A 32 4.31 4.15 -9.93
CA ILE A 32 3.94 3.14 -8.93
C ILE A 32 5.19 2.33 -8.64
N HIS A 33 5.69 2.41 -7.41
CA HIS A 33 6.87 1.72 -6.92
C HIS A 33 6.45 0.61 -5.94
N ALA A 34 6.91 -0.61 -6.15
CA ALA A 34 6.66 -1.72 -5.24
C ALA A 34 7.75 -1.83 -4.17
N LEU A 35 7.34 -2.02 -2.92
CA LEU A 35 8.23 -2.43 -1.82
C LEU A 35 7.84 -3.85 -1.41
N VAL A 36 8.70 -4.82 -1.71
CA VAL A 36 8.41 -6.24 -1.50
C VAL A 36 9.38 -6.87 -0.50
N GLY A 37 9.00 -8.04 0.03
CA GLY A 37 9.79 -8.81 0.99
C GLY A 37 8.89 -9.70 1.85
N GLU A 38 9.47 -10.62 2.59
CA GLU A 38 8.75 -11.49 3.52
C GLU A 38 8.07 -10.71 4.65
N ASN A 39 7.16 -11.39 5.37
CA ASN A 39 6.61 -10.84 6.60
C ASN A 39 7.75 -10.64 7.62
N GLY A 40 7.78 -9.47 8.26
CA GLY A 40 8.88 -9.10 9.15
C GLY A 40 10.12 -8.52 8.46
N ALA A 41 10.17 -8.39 7.13
CA ALA A 41 11.30 -7.80 6.41
C ALA A 41 11.52 -6.29 6.65
N GLY A 42 10.65 -5.63 7.42
CA GLY A 42 10.80 -4.21 7.77
C GLY A 42 10.02 -3.24 6.88
N LYS A 43 9.26 -3.71 5.89
CA LYS A 43 8.51 -2.87 4.92
C LYS A 43 7.62 -1.83 5.59
N THR A 44 6.69 -2.27 6.43
CA THR A 44 5.77 -1.39 7.17
C THR A 44 6.53 -0.44 8.11
N THR A 45 7.63 -0.89 8.72
CA THR A 45 8.49 -0.04 9.57
C THR A 45 9.12 1.08 8.76
N LEU A 46 9.65 0.79 7.56
CA LEU A 46 10.23 1.77 6.66
C LEU A 46 9.18 2.82 6.23
N MET A 47 7.98 2.36 5.88
CA MET A 47 6.87 3.25 5.50
C MET A 47 6.37 4.10 6.67
N ARG A 48 6.30 3.56 7.87
CA ARG A 48 5.98 4.32 9.09
C ARG A 48 7.01 5.41 9.41
N ILE A 49 8.29 5.19 9.08
CA ILE A 49 9.32 6.23 9.19
C ILE A 49 9.06 7.34 8.17
N LEU A 50 8.80 7.01 6.91
CA LEU A 50 8.49 7.97 5.87
C LEU A 50 7.23 8.77 6.18
N TYR A 51 6.21 8.13 6.75
CA TYR A 51 4.96 8.76 7.16
C TYR A 51 5.05 9.52 8.50
N GLY A 52 6.21 9.48 9.19
CA GLY A 52 6.41 10.16 10.46
C GLY A 52 5.67 9.52 11.66
N ALA A 53 5.15 8.30 11.52
CA ALA A 53 4.52 7.55 12.61
C ALA A 53 5.56 6.93 13.57
N THR A 54 6.79 6.77 13.12
CA THR A 54 7.94 6.42 13.95
C THR A 54 9.20 7.12 13.42
N HIS A 55 10.27 7.17 14.22
CA HIS A 55 11.51 7.84 13.82
C HIS A 55 12.58 6.80 13.49
N ALA A 56 13.40 7.10 12.48
CA ALA A 56 14.61 6.35 12.23
C ALA A 56 15.58 6.48 13.43
N THR A 57 16.33 5.42 13.73
CA THR A 57 17.45 5.48 14.67
C THR A 57 18.66 6.07 13.97
N ASP A 58 18.88 5.67 12.71
CA ASP A 58 20.00 6.10 11.87
C ASP A 58 19.51 6.44 10.47
N GLY A 59 20.35 7.14 9.72
CA GLY A 59 20.09 7.50 8.33
C GLY A 59 19.32 8.81 8.16
N THR A 60 19.09 9.16 6.91
CA THR A 60 18.39 10.38 6.50
C THR A 60 17.47 10.11 5.35
N PHE A 61 16.46 10.95 5.14
CA PHE A 61 15.63 10.88 3.95
C PHE A 61 15.26 12.27 3.42
N GLU A 62 15.02 12.30 2.13
CA GLU A 62 14.59 13.47 1.38
C GLU A 62 13.21 13.20 0.78
N VAL A 63 12.38 14.23 0.74
CA VAL A 63 11.08 14.24 0.06
C VAL A 63 11.11 15.38 -0.95
N LYS A 64 10.89 15.06 -2.23
CA LYS A 64 10.97 16.02 -3.33
C LYS A 64 12.31 16.82 -3.33
N GLY A 65 13.42 16.13 -3.05
CA GLY A 65 14.77 16.70 -3.01
C GLY A 65 15.08 17.55 -1.78
N GLN A 66 14.18 17.65 -0.82
CA GLN A 66 14.40 18.38 0.42
C GLN A 66 14.60 17.41 1.59
N LEU A 67 15.64 17.63 2.40
CA LEU A 67 15.87 16.84 3.62
C LEU A 67 14.66 16.96 4.54
N ALA A 68 14.11 15.81 4.92
CA ALA A 68 12.92 15.73 5.74
C ALA A 68 13.19 15.06 7.09
N LYS A 69 12.56 15.60 8.13
CA LYS A 69 12.54 15.03 9.47
C LYS A 69 11.17 15.29 10.07
N PHE A 70 10.28 14.36 9.99
CA PHE A 70 8.93 14.53 10.52
C PHE A 70 8.89 14.20 12.01
N ARG A 71 8.31 15.11 12.80
CA ARG A 71 8.10 14.90 14.24
C ARG A 71 6.90 13.98 14.52
N ASN A 72 5.95 13.93 13.59
CA ASN A 72 4.72 13.13 13.64
C ASN A 72 4.09 13.04 12.25
N SER A 73 3.06 12.20 12.11
CA SER A 73 2.35 12.01 10.84
C SER A 73 1.66 13.29 10.33
N ALA A 74 1.25 14.21 11.22
CA ALA A 74 0.67 15.48 10.78
C ALA A 74 1.70 16.34 9.99
N ALA A 75 3.00 16.26 10.32
CA ALA A 75 4.04 16.93 9.55
C ALA A 75 4.24 16.28 8.17
N ALA A 76 4.19 14.94 8.07
CA ALA A 76 4.26 14.23 6.80
C ALA A 76 3.05 14.54 5.91
N ILE A 77 1.84 14.57 6.48
CA ILE A 77 0.61 14.94 5.76
C ILE A 77 0.72 16.35 5.16
N ARG A 78 1.21 17.32 5.92
CA ARG A 78 1.44 18.69 5.40
C ARG A 78 2.48 18.75 4.29
N SER A 79 3.38 17.78 4.22
CA SER A 79 4.38 17.64 3.14
C SER A 79 3.83 16.83 1.94
N GLY A 80 2.53 16.52 1.93
CA GLY A 80 1.87 15.82 0.85
C GLY A 80 2.04 14.30 0.88
N ILE A 81 2.41 13.71 2.03
CA ILE A 81 2.50 12.24 2.18
C ILE A 81 1.25 11.73 2.86
N GLY A 82 0.60 10.75 2.26
CA GLY A 82 -0.52 10.02 2.82
C GLY A 82 -0.23 8.53 2.94
N MET A 83 -0.86 7.86 3.90
CA MET A 83 -0.68 6.42 4.09
C MET A 83 -2.03 5.75 4.39
N VAL A 84 -2.30 4.69 3.64
CA VAL A 84 -3.33 3.69 3.94
C VAL A 84 -2.61 2.50 4.57
N SER A 85 -2.97 2.17 5.80
CA SER A 85 -2.40 1.04 6.54
C SER A 85 -3.13 -0.26 6.16
N GLN A 86 -2.50 -1.40 6.44
CA GLN A 86 -3.08 -2.74 6.24
C GLN A 86 -4.44 -2.92 6.95
N HIS A 87 -4.63 -2.27 8.10
CA HIS A 87 -5.93 -2.19 8.77
C HIS A 87 -6.56 -0.83 8.48
N TYR A 88 -7.78 -0.83 8.00
CA TYR A 88 -8.52 0.40 7.71
C TYR A 88 -8.59 1.30 8.95
N SER A 89 -8.37 2.60 8.73
CA SER A 89 -8.57 3.63 9.76
C SER A 89 -9.96 4.27 9.66
N ILE A 90 -10.93 3.50 9.15
CA ILE A 90 -12.33 3.86 9.06
C ILE A 90 -12.99 3.61 10.42
N ILE A 91 -13.81 4.55 10.86
CA ILE A 91 -14.65 4.42 12.04
C ILE A 91 -16.00 3.88 11.56
N PRO A 92 -16.38 2.64 11.94
CA PRO A 92 -17.58 1.98 11.40
C PRO A 92 -18.87 2.74 11.66
N ASP A 93 -19.00 3.34 12.84
CA ASP A 93 -20.20 4.04 13.30
C ASP A 93 -20.38 5.46 12.74
N LEU A 94 -19.39 5.96 11.98
CA LEU A 94 -19.48 7.22 11.28
C LEU A 94 -19.93 7.01 9.84
N THR A 95 -20.58 8.04 9.28
CA THR A 95 -20.94 8.03 7.86
C THR A 95 -19.69 8.00 6.97
N CYS A 96 -19.86 7.62 5.69
CA CYS A 96 -18.77 7.69 4.71
C CYS A 96 -18.22 9.12 4.58
N LEU A 97 -19.10 10.13 4.62
CA LEU A 97 -18.69 11.53 4.56
C LEU A 97 -17.91 11.95 5.80
N ASP A 98 -18.37 11.60 6.99
CA ASP A 98 -17.69 11.95 8.24
C ASP A 98 -16.30 11.31 8.32
N ASN A 99 -16.17 10.05 7.89
CA ASN A 99 -14.88 9.37 7.78
C ASN A 99 -13.91 10.10 6.83
N LEU A 100 -14.42 10.62 5.72
CA LEU A 100 -13.62 11.36 4.75
C LEU A 100 -13.12 12.69 5.32
N MET A 101 -14.00 13.41 6.03
CA MET A 101 -13.71 14.73 6.60
C MET A 101 -12.87 14.67 7.86
N LEU A 102 -12.88 13.57 8.60
CA LEU A 102 -12.29 13.45 9.93
C LEU A 102 -10.83 13.92 9.97
N GLY A 103 -10.58 14.97 10.75
CA GLY A 103 -9.24 15.53 10.95
C GLY A 103 -8.63 16.22 9.71
N ALA A 104 -9.43 16.56 8.71
CA ALA A 104 -8.97 17.17 7.46
C ALA A 104 -9.63 18.53 7.15
N GLU A 105 -10.66 18.91 7.90
CA GLU A 105 -11.36 20.18 7.67
C GLU A 105 -10.66 21.34 8.43
N PRO A 106 -10.36 22.45 7.74
CA PRO A 106 -9.87 23.64 8.38
C PRO A 106 -11.03 24.43 8.99
N GLY A 107 -11.04 24.65 10.30
CA GLY A 107 -11.97 25.57 10.95
C GLY A 107 -12.93 24.93 11.95
N TRP A 108 -13.79 25.78 12.54
CA TRP A 108 -14.71 25.45 13.62
C TRP A 108 -16.10 25.05 13.13
N THR A 109 -16.40 25.32 11.85
CA THR A 109 -17.70 25.02 11.24
C THR A 109 -17.51 24.19 9.99
N ILE A 110 -18.27 23.12 9.87
CA ILE A 110 -18.27 22.22 8.71
C ILE A 110 -19.48 22.57 7.85
N ASN A 111 -19.24 22.91 6.58
CA ASN A 111 -20.32 23.00 5.59
C ASN A 111 -20.50 21.61 4.94
N GLN A 112 -21.42 20.84 5.51
CA GLN A 112 -21.67 19.45 5.11
C GLN A 112 -22.05 19.32 3.63
N ARG A 113 -22.87 20.25 3.12
CA ARG A 113 -23.28 20.25 1.69
C ARG A 113 -22.09 20.50 0.75
N ALA A 114 -21.20 21.43 1.09
CA ALA A 114 -19.99 21.68 0.30
C ALA A 114 -19.01 20.49 0.37
N ALA A 115 -18.91 19.86 1.54
CA ALA A 115 -18.10 18.66 1.75
C ALA A 115 -18.62 17.49 0.89
N GLU A 116 -19.92 17.24 0.90
CA GLU A 116 -20.54 16.19 0.10
C GLU A 116 -20.34 16.42 -1.41
N GLN A 117 -20.52 17.66 -1.88
CA GLN A 117 -20.24 18.00 -3.29
C GLN A 117 -18.79 17.73 -3.68
N ARG A 118 -17.84 18.12 -2.83
CA ARG A 118 -16.41 17.84 -3.04
C ARG A 118 -16.11 16.34 -3.01
N ALA A 119 -16.71 15.59 -2.07
CA ALA A 119 -16.57 14.16 -1.94
C ALA A 119 -17.08 13.44 -3.19
N THR A 120 -18.26 13.82 -3.66
CA THR A 120 -18.86 13.29 -4.90
C THR A 120 -17.96 13.58 -6.11
N ALA A 121 -17.44 14.79 -6.25
CA ALA A 121 -16.54 15.13 -7.35
C ALA A 121 -15.26 14.29 -7.35
N LEU A 122 -14.67 14.04 -6.16
CA LEU A 122 -13.49 13.18 -6.03
C LEU A 122 -13.81 11.72 -6.35
N ALA A 123 -14.92 11.20 -5.85
CA ALA A 123 -15.35 9.82 -6.11
C ALA A 123 -15.64 9.61 -7.61
N THR A 124 -16.40 10.51 -8.24
CA THR A 124 -16.70 10.43 -9.67
C THR A 124 -15.44 10.45 -10.53
N ARG A 125 -14.46 11.31 -10.19
CA ARG A 125 -13.16 11.36 -10.88
C ARG A 125 -12.43 10.01 -10.84
N MET A 126 -12.60 9.24 -9.76
CA MET A 126 -11.98 7.92 -9.56
C MET A 126 -12.87 6.78 -10.08
N GLY A 127 -14.03 7.05 -10.63
CA GLY A 127 -15.01 6.03 -11.00
C GLY A 127 -15.58 5.28 -9.79
N PHE A 128 -15.65 5.94 -8.62
CA PHE A 128 -16.21 5.37 -7.40
C PHE A 128 -17.61 5.95 -7.14
N GLU A 129 -18.47 5.11 -6.57
CA GLU A 129 -19.80 5.49 -6.13
C GLU A 129 -19.93 5.26 -4.62
N PHE A 130 -20.52 6.24 -3.93
CA PHE A 130 -20.76 6.17 -2.48
C PHE A 130 -22.13 6.77 -2.12
N ASP A 131 -22.81 6.14 -1.19
CA ASP A 131 -23.81 6.78 -0.37
C ASP A 131 -23.09 7.46 0.81
N TRP A 132 -22.97 8.79 0.72
CA TRP A 132 -22.25 9.58 1.72
C TRP A 132 -22.90 9.59 3.08
N SER A 133 -24.22 9.32 3.16
CA SER A 133 -25.01 9.25 4.39
C SER A 133 -24.97 7.88 5.05
N ALA A 134 -24.56 6.84 4.31
CA ALA A 134 -24.46 5.48 4.84
C ALA A 134 -23.34 5.37 5.86
N GLU A 135 -23.55 4.57 6.91
CA GLU A 135 -22.52 4.20 7.86
C GLU A 135 -21.42 3.39 7.17
N ALA A 136 -20.17 3.66 7.52
CA ALA A 136 -19.03 2.98 6.92
C ALA A 136 -18.97 1.48 7.27
N SER A 137 -19.67 1.04 8.31
CA SER A 137 -19.90 -0.37 8.66
C SER A 137 -20.58 -1.18 7.56
N THR A 138 -21.36 -0.53 6.68
CA THR A 138 -22.07 -1.16 5.56
C THR A 138 -21.22 -1.38 4.32
N LEU A 139 -20.00 -0.83 4.30
CA LEU A 139 -19.13 -0.94 3.14
C LEU A 139 -18.56 -2.37 2.99
N SER A 140 -18.52 -2.84 1.75
CA SER A 140 -17.69 -3.99 1.41
C SER A 140 -16.21 -3.68 1.62
N PRO A 141 -15.32 -4.70 1.72
CA PRO A 141 -13.88 -4.46 1.79
C PRO A 141 -13.35 -3.59 0.65
N ALA A 142 -13.85 -3.76 -0.57
CA ALA A 142 -13.51 -2.91 -1.71
C ALA A 142 -14.00 -1.48 -1.53
N GLY A 143 -15.20 -1.27 -1.00
CA GLY A 143 -15.75 0.04 -0.67
C GLY A 143 -14.90 0.75 0.40
N ALA A 144 -14.54 0.04 1.46
CA ALA A 144 -13.67 0.55 2.52
C ALA A 144 -12.30 0.98 1.97
N GLN A 145 -11.68 0.16 1.11
CA GLN A 145 -10.42 0.50 0.45
C GLN A 145 -10.53 1.76 -0.42
N LYS A 146 -11.61 1.87 -1.20
CA LYS A 146 -11.88 3.07 -2.00
C LYS A 146 -12.03 4.32 -1.13
N LEU A 147 -12.73 4.21 0.01
CA LEU A 147 -12.89 5.31 0.94
C LEU A 147 -11.54 5.76 1.54
N GLU A 148 -10.67 4.81 1.92
CA GLU A 148 -9.31 5.13 2.41
C GLU A 148 -8.49 5.90 1.36
N ILE A 149 -8.58 5.52 0.07
CA ILE A 149 -7.90 6.25 -1.01
C ILE A 149 -8.49 7.64 -1.17
N LEU A 150 -9.81 7.79 -1.11
CA LEU A 150 -10.45 9.11 -1.15
C LEU A 150 -10.02 10.01 0.01
N LYS A 151 -9.76 9.44 1.21
CA LYS A 151 -9.19 10.19 2.35
C LYS A 151 -7.81 10.77 2.01
N LEU A 152 -6.96 10.05 1.26
CA LEU A 152 -5.68 10.58 0.80
C LEU A 152 -5.87 11.73 -0.18
N LEU A 153 -6.78 11.58 -1.14
CA LEU A 153 -7.09 12.63 -2.14
C LEU A 153 -7.73 13.85 -1.49
N TRP A 154 -8.62 13.65 -0.52
CA TRP A 154 -9.22 14.72 0.27
C TRP A 154 -8.17 15.60 0.92
N ARG A 155 -7.09 14.96 1.43
CA ARG A 155 -5.95 15.61 2.06
C ARG A 155 -4.89 16.09 1.06
N LYS A 156 -5.14 15.96 -0.24
CA LYS A 156 -4.23 16.35 -1.33
C LYS A 156 -2.86 15.64 -1.22
N ALA A 157 -2.85 14.36 -0.87
CA ALA A 157 -1.63 13.60 -0.85
C ALA A 157 -1.04 13.49 -2.27
N GLU A 158 0.24 13.82 -2.41
CA GLU A 158 1.00 13.70 -3.65
C GLU A 158 1.87 12.44 -3.67
N ILE A 159 2.25 11.96 -2.49
CA ILE A 159 2.95 10.69 -2.29
C ILE A 159 2.05 9.81 -1.44
N MET A 160 1.59 8.70 -2.01
CA MET A 160 0.64 7.78 -1.39
C MET A 160 1.34 6.49 -1.04
N ILE A 161 1.29 6.09 0.21
CA ILE A 161 1.79 4.81 0.71
C ILE A 161 0.58 3.90 0.93
N LEU A 162 0.56 2.75 0.27
CA LEU A 162 -0.51 1.75 0.38
C LEU A 162 0.10 0.44 0.91
N ASP A 163 -0.23 0.09 2.14
CA ASP A 163 0.29 -1.13 2.79
C ASP A 163 -0.71 -2.27 2.61
N GLU A 164 -0.36 -3.27 1.77
CA GLU A 164 -1.17 -4.43 1.38
C GLU A 164 -2.59 -4.07 0.87
N PRO A 165 -2.70 -3.14 -0.11
CA PRO A 165 -4.01 -2.55 -0.46
C PRO A 165 -5.01 -3.53 -1.09
N THR A 166 -4.55 -4.69 -1.55
CA THR A 166 -5.37 -5.71 -2.24
C THR A 166 -5.60 -6.97 -1.42
N ALA A 167 -5.16 -6.99 -0.14
CA ALA A 167 -5.21 -8.19 0.69
C ALA A 167 -6.62 -8.78 0.85
N MET A 168 -7.64 -7.91 0.90
CA MET A 168 -9.06 -8.26 1.09
C MET A 168 -9.90 -8.12 -0.18
N LEU A 169 -9.26 -7.90 -1.35
CA LEU A 169 -9.95 -7.64 -2.60
C LEU A 169 -10.04 -8.88 -3.49
N SER A 170 -11.12 -8.96 -4.26
CA SER A 170 -11.20 -9.90 -5.38
C SER A 170 -10.19 -9.51 -6.48
N PRO A 171 -9.80 -10.41 -7.38
CA PRO A 171 -8.94 -10.06 -8.51
C PRO A 171 -9.47 -8.89 -9.34
N ALA A 172 -10.78 -8.87 -9.63
CA ALA A 172 -11.42 -7.79 -10.39
C ALA A 172 -11.36 -6.45 -9.65
N ASP A 173 -11.59 -6.43 -8.32
CA ASP A 173 -11.47 -5.22 -7.51
C ASP A 173 -10.02 -4.73 -7.42
N SER A 174 -9.04 -5.66 -7.38
CA SER A 174 -7.61 -5.34 -7.40
C SER A 174 -7.24 -4.64 -8.72
N ASP A 175 -7.67 -5.18 -9.86
CA ASP A 175 -7.44 -4.58 -11.18
C ASP A 175 -8.08 -3.19 -11.28
N ALA A 176 -9.30 -3.00 -10.79
CA ALA A 176 -9.98 -1.72 -10.74
C ALA A 176 -9.24 -0.70 -9.85
N LEU A 177 -8.72 -1.15 -8.70
CA LEU A 177 -7.89 -0.34 -7.82
C LEU A 177 -6.63 0.14 -8.55
N TYR A 178 -5.86 -0.76 -9.17
CA TYR A 178 -4.64 -0.40 -9.89
C TYR A 178 -4.93 0.50 -11.12
N ALA A 179 -6.06 0.33 -11.79
CA ALA A 179 -6.49 1.25 -12.85
C ALA A 179 -6.66 2.67 -12.30
N SER A 180 -7.31 2.81 -11.14
CA SER A 180 -7.47 4.10 -10.45
C SER A 180 -6.13 4.69 -10.00
N LEU A 181 -5.21 3.87 -9.49
CA LEU A 181 -3.85 4.32 -9.10
C LEU A 181 -3.04 4.80 -10.32
N LYS A 182 -3.14 4.10 -11.46
CA LYS A 182 -2.49 4.54 -12.72
C LYS A 182 -3.02 5.88 -13.20
N GLN A 183 -4.33 6.14 -13.04
CA GLN A 183 -4.89 7.45 -13.35
C GLN A 183 -4.30 8.54 -12.45
N LEU A 184 -4.19 8.31 -11.14
CA LEU A 184 -3.58 9.27 -10.21
C LEU A 184 -2.10 9.54 -10.54
N VAL A 185 -1.37 8.51 -10.93
CA VAL A 185 0.03 8.64 -11.37
C VAL A 185 0.13 9.46 -12.65
N ALA A 186 -0.77 9.28 -13.61
CA ALA A 186 -0.83 10.10 -14.82
C ALA A 186 -1.14 11.58 -14.52
N GLU A 187 -1.79 11.86 -13.39
CA GLU A 187 -2.06 13.22 -12.89
C GLU A 187 -0.92 13.76 -12.01
N GLY A 188 0.19 13.01 -11.85
CA GLY A 188 1.40 13.43 -11.15
C GLY A 188 1.57 12.91 -9.73
N ALA A 189 0.66 12.08 -9.22
CA ALA A 189 0.85 11.42 -7.93
C ALA A 189 1.98 10.37 -8.01
N THR A 190 2.60 10.09 -6.86
CA THR A 190 3.56 8.99 -6.70
C THR A 190 2.97 7.98 -5.73
N VAL A 191 3.02 6.70 -6.09
CA VAL A 191 2.42 5.64 -5.28
C VAL A 191 3.49 4.65 -4.86
N ILE A 192 3.56 4.33 -3.57
CA ILE A 192 4.39 3.26 -3.01
C ILE A 192 3.45 2.17 -2.54
N VAL A 193 3.50 1.01 -3.17
CA VAL A 193 2.71 -0.16 -2.79
C VAL A 193 3.59 -1.14 -2.04
N VAL A 194 3.24 -1.41 -0.79
CA VAL A 194 3.85 -2.49 -0.01
C VAL A 194 3.03 -3.74 -0.25
N THR A 195 3.63 -4.78 -0.81
CA THR A 195 2.92 -6.02 -1.12
C THR A 195 3.85 -7.23 -1.16
N HIS A 196 3.29 -8.41 -1.05
CA HIS A 196 3.94 -9.69 -1.31
C HIS A 196 3.39 -10.37 -2.58
N ARG A 197 2.43 -9.73 -3.28
CA ARG A 197 1.77 -10.28 -4.49
C ARG A 197 2.57 -9.94 -5.74
N LEU A 198 3.50 -10.80 -6.12
CA LEU A 198 4.38 -10.59 -7.28
C LEU A 198 3.63 -10.40 -8.61
N PRO A 199 2.53 -11.10 -8.91
CA PRO A 199 1.77 -10.84 -10.14
C PRO A 199 1.32 -9.38 -10.27
N GLU A 200 0.84 -8.76 -9.18
CA GLU A 200 0.42 -7.35 -9.17
C GLU A 200 1.61 -6.40 -9.40
N VAL A 201 2.77 -6.72 -8.80
CA VAL A 201 4.02 -5.96 -9.01
C VAL A 201 4.40 -5.97 -10.47
N MET A 202 4.43 -7.16 -11.10
CA MET A 202 4.82 -7.32 -12.50
C MET A 202 3.88 -6.62 -13.47
N GLN A 203 2.60 -6.55 -13.15
CA GLN A 203 1.57 -6.01 -14.04
C GLN A 203 1.40 -4.49 -13.90
N HIS A 204 1.64 -3.94 -12.70
CA HIS A 204 1.21 -2.58 -12.39
C HIS A 204 2.32 -1.64 -11.93
N CYS A 205 3.45 -2.15 -11.44
CA CYS A 205 4.53 -1.32 -10.92
C CYS A 205 5.61 -1.05 -11.97
N ARG A 206 6.25 0.11 -11.88
CA ARG A 206 7.39 0.46 -12.73
C ARG A 206 8.69 -0.08 -12.16
N ASP A 207 8.91 0.13 -10.89
CA ASP A 207 10.13 -0.24 -10.17
C ASP A 207 9.78 -1.04 -8.92
N VAL A 208 10.70 -1.88 -8.47
CA VAL A 208 10.57 -2.69 -7.28
C VAL A 208 11.81 -2.60 -6.40
N THR A 209 11.60 -2.43 -5.09
CA THR A 209 12.64 -2.56 -4.07
C THR A 209 12.35 -3.78 -3.20
N VAL A 210 13.36 -4.61 -3.01
CA VAL A 210 13.29 -5.85 -2.22
C VAL A 210 13.97 -5.65 -0.87
N LEU A 211 13.24 -5.96 0.20
CA LEU A 211 13.76 -6.04 1.57
C LEU A 211 13.73 -7.47 2.07
N ARG A 212 14.75 -7.85 2.84
CA ARG A 212 14.82 -9.15 3.53
C ARG A 212 15.55 -9.01 4.86
N GLY A 213 14.92 -9.49 5.95
CA GLY A 213 15.52 -9.45 7.29
C GLY A 213 15.95 -8.05 7.74
N GLY A 214 15.18 -7.03 7.43
CA GLY A 214 15.50 -5.64 7.76
C GLY A 214 16.56 -4.98 6.89
N LYS A 215 17.02 -5.61 5.81
CA LYS A 215 18.08 -5.11 4.92
C LYS A 215 17.56 -4.85 3.52
N PHE A 216 18.18 -3.87 2.85
CA PHE A 216 18.04 -3.66 1.41
C PHE A 216 18.75 -4.79 0.66
N ILE A 217 18.07 -5.40 -0.30
CA ILE A 217 18.61 -6.48 -1.14
C ILE A 217 18.86 -5.99 -2.56
N ALA A 218 17.83 -5.43 -3.19
CA ALA A 218 17.90 -4.95 -4.57
C ALA A 218 16.86 -3.89 -4.85
N ALA A 219 17.12 -3.05 -5.85
CA ALA A 219 16.12 -2.21 -6.50
C ALA A 219 16.30 -2.33 -8.00
N LYS A 220 15.20 -2.56 -8.74
CA LYS A 220 15.22 -2.81 -10.18
C LYS A 220 13.99 -2.25 -10.87
N PRO A 221 14.07 -1.85 -12.16
CA PRO A 221 12.90 -1.74 -13.00
C PRO A 221 12.20 -3.11 -13.13
N VAL A 222 10.88 -3.11 -13.05
CA VAL A 222 10.08 -4.35 -13.18
C VAL A 222 10.28 -4.98 -14.56
N SER A 223 10.53 -4.17 -15.60
CA SER A 223 10.84 -4.64 -16.95
C SER A 223 12.15 -5.44 -17.08
N GLU A 224 13.03 -5.35 -16.07
CA GLU A 224 14.37 -5.99 -16.05
C GLU A 224 14.44 -7.18 -15.07
N THR A 225 13.29 -7.67 -14.59
CA THR A 225 13.22 -8.77 -13.64
C THR A 225 12.08 -9.73 -13.99
N SER A 226 12.01 -10.84 -13.26
CA SER A 226 10.95 -11.85 -13.40
C SER A 226 10.35 -12.22 -12.06
N PRO A 227 9.14 -12.82 -12.03
CA PRO A 227 8.55 -13.31 -10.78
C PRO A 227 9.45 -14.29 -10.03
N SER A 228 10.16 -15.18 -10.75
CA SER A 228 11.09 -16.15 -10.17
C SER A 228 12.28 -15.46 -9.54
N GLU A 229 12.89 -14.49 -10.22
CA GLU A 229 14.02 -13.73 -9.70
C GLU A 229 13.63 -12.92 -8.46
N LEU A 230 12.47 -12.26 -8.49
CA LEU A 230 11.96 -11.54 -7.31
C LEU A 230 11.71 -12.47 -6.14
N ALA A 231 11.13 -13.66 -6.39
CA ALA A 231 10.91 -14.65 -5.34
C ALA A 231 12.25 -15.11 -4.71
N GLU A 232 13.28 -15.37 -5.52
CA GLU A 232 14.62 -15.72 -5.03
C GLU A 232 15.25 -14.60 -4.20
N LEU A 233 15.14 -13.35 -4.65
CA LEU A 233 15.64 -12.19 -3.90
C LEU A 233 14.94 -12.02 -2.55
N ILE A 234 13.63 -12.28 -2.51
CA ILE A 234 12.82 -12.20 -1.29
C ILE A 234 13.20 -13.31 -0.30
N VAL A 235 13.25 -14.57 -0.76
CA VAL A 235 13.49 -15.75 0.09
C VAL A 235 14.99 -15.95 0.38
N GLY A 236 15.86 -15.61 -0.57
CA GLY A 236 17.31 -15.67 -0.42
C GLY A 236 17.96 -16.99 -0.82
N HIS A 237 17.19 -17.89 -1.37
CA HIS A 237 17.68 -19.13 -1.98
C HIS A 237 16.81 -19.50 -3.18
N SER A 238 17.38 -20.26 -4.11
CA SER A 238 16.66 -20.76 -5.26
C SER A 238 15.51 -21.65 -4.81
N MET A 239 14.31 -21.36 -5.29
CA MET A 239 13.16 -22.22 -5.01
C MET A 239 13.21 -23.43 -5.94
N PRO A 240 13.26 -24.66 -5.41
CA PRO A 240 13.17 -25.83 -6.28
C PRO A 240 11.82 -25.81 -7.03
N PRO A 241 11.79 -26.24 -8.28
CA PRO A 241 10.54 -26.31 -9.02
C PRO A 241 9.52 -27.15 -8.24
N PRO A 242 8.22 -26.80 -8.31
CA PRO A 242 7.19 -27.53 -7.61
C PRO A 242 7.25 -29.01 -8.00
N ARG A 243 7.44 -29.89 -7.02
CA ARG A 243 7.39 -31.33 -7.26
C ARG A 243 5.96 -31.67 -7.60
N VAL A 244 5.69 -31.92 -8.87
CA VAL A 244 4.44 -32.57 -9.28
C VAL A 244 4.51 -34.01 -8.73
N ARG A 245 3.82 -34.28 -7.63
CA ARG A 245 3.62 -35.65 -7.19
C ARG A 245 2.61 -36.28 -8.16
N SER A 246 3.08 -37.21 -8.97
CA SER A 246 2.16 -38.10 -9.65
C SER A 246 1.40 -38.88 -8.59
N VAL A 247 0.08 -38.79 -8.60
CA VAL A 247 -0.77 -39.65 -7.78
C VAL A 247 -0.63 -41.06 -8.38
N PRO A 248 -0.26 -42.08 -7.60
CA PRO A 248 -0.24 -43.46 -8.10
C PRO A 248 -1.65 -43.86 -8.57
N ASP A 249 -1.74 -44.61 -9.66
CA ASP A 249 -3.03 -45.06 -10.22
C ASP A 249 -3.90 -45.88 -9.23
N ASN A 250 -3.30 -46.36 -8.13
CA ASN A 250 -3.97 -47.16 -7.08
C ASN A 250 -4.07 -46.37 -5.75
N ALA A 251 -4.05 -45.04 -5.77
CA ALA A 251 -4.21 -44.26 -4.54
C ALA A 251 -5.65 -44.47 -4.01
N GLU A 252 -5.76 -44.89 -2.75
CA GLU A 252 -7.05 -44.89 -2.05
C GLU A 252 -7.56 -43.50 -1.84
N ASP A 253 -8.85 -43.25 -1.96
CA ASP A 253 -9.48 -41.97 -1.69
C ASP A 253 -9.30 -41.63 -0.20
N LEU A 254 -8.49 -40.61 0.10
CA LEU A 254 -8.34 -40.09 1.45
C LEU A 254 -9.56 -39.33 1.93
N LEU A 255 -10.31 -38.74 1.00
CA LEU A 255 -11.54 -38.01 1.25
C LEU A 255 -12.48 -38.15 0.06
N ARG A 256 -13.70 -38.63 0.32
CA ARG A 256 -14.76 -38.69 -0.67
C ARG A 256 -15.93 -37.81 -0.23
N VAL A 257 -16.20 -36.77 -1.00
CA VAL A 257 -17.33 -35.88 -0.74
C VAL A 257 -18.47 -36.25 -1.65
N VAL A 258 -19.65 -36.56 -1.07
CA VAL A 258 -20.84 -36.97 -1.82
C VAL A 258 -21.97 -36.01 -1.47
N ASN A 259 -22.65 -35.49 -2.50
CA ASN A 259 -23.82 -34.60 -2.35
C ASN A 259 -23.58 -33.33 -1.53
N LEU A 260 -22.42 -32.65 -1.77
CA LEU A 260 -22.15 -31.34 -1.16
C LEU A 260 -23.06 -30.29 -1.83
N THR A 261 -23.96 -29.71 -1.04
CA THR A 261 -24.73 -28.53 -1.44
C THR A 261 -24.15 -27.31 -0.75
N VAL A 262 -23.72 -26.31 -1.50
CA VAL A 262 -23.29 -25.01 -0.98
C VAL A 262 -24.47 -24.07 -1.14
N ALA A 263 -25.04 -23.61 -0.01
CA ALA A 263 -26.02 -22.52 -0.03
C ALA A 263 -25.28 -21.23 -0.44
N GLY A 264 -25.76 -20.58 -1.51
CA GLY A 264 -25.25 -19.31 -2.00
C GLY A 264 -25.77 -18.14 -1.16
#